data_4df74672d4134ce91bd78ad781802070
#
_entry.id   4df74672d4134ce91bd78ad781802070
#
_cell.length_a   1.000
_cell.length_b   1.000
_cell.length_c   1.000
_cell.angle_alpha   90.00
_cell.angle_beta   90.00
_cell.angle_gamma   90.00
#
_symmetry.space_group_name_H-M   'P 1'
#
loop_
_entity.id
_entity.type
_entity.pdbx_description
1 polymer ?
#
loop_
_entity_poly.entity_id
_entity_poly.type
_entity_poly.pdbx_seq_one_letter_code
_entity_poly.pdbx_strand_id
1 'polypeptide(L)'
;MSEITHRKKRLSSFKLIVLGFASVIVLGALILMMPFSSTAGVVTPFHEALFTSTSAVCVTGLVVQDTGSYWSAFGQTVILLMIQIGGLGVVTVAAFFAMLSGRKISLMQRSTMQDAISAPKVGGIVRLTRFIVRGTFLIELIGMIVMLPTFCGKFGIKGIWMAAFHSISAFCNAGFDILGTAENKYPSLTGYIGEPTINIAIMLLIIVGGIGFLTWDDIYTNKWHFKKYRMQSKVILVTTAILIIAPAVFFFFCDFMGLPLGERILASLFQSVTPRTAGFNTADLPAMTGSSKAIMILLMLVGGSPGSTAGGMKTTTFAVLILSAFSVCRKKDDAEVYGRRIDGSTVKNAATVAVMYFLLFFIGGIVISTAEGLPLSTCLYETASAVGTVGLTLGITPQLGILSQLILIVLMYLGRVGGLTLVYAAISNKNQSVAKLPLEKITVG
;
A
#
# COMPACT_ATOMS: atom_id res chain seq x y z
N MET A 1 51.37 -1.66 21.67
CA MET A 1 50.06 -0.94 21.80
C MET A 1 49.28 -1.14 20.55
N SER A 2 48.33 -2.09 20.59
CA SER A 2 47.45 -2.40 19.45
C SER A 2 46.25 -1.47 19.53
N GLU A 3 46.14 -0.54 18.61
CA GLU A 3 44.91 0.23 18.39
C GLU A 3 43.77 -0.71 17.99
N ILE A 4 42.86 -0.99 18.92
CA ILE A 4 41.59 -1.62 18.67
C ILE A 4 40.71 -0.58 17.95
N THR A 5 40.81 -0.52 16.63
CA THR A 5 39.86 0.24 15.81
C THR A 5 38.47 -0.37 15.99
N HIS A 6 37.66 0.25 16.84
CA HIS A 6 36.21 -0.02 16.90
C HIS A 6 35.57 0.24 15.53
N ARG A 7 35.53 -0.77 14.69
CA ARG A 7 34.79 -0.78 13.45
C ARG A 7 33.29 -0.64 13.78
N LYS A 8 32.78 0.59 13.84
CA LYS A 8 31.33 0.86 13.99
C LYS A 8 30.61 -0.03 13.00
N LYS A 9 29.84 -1.03 13.47
CA LYS A 9 28.98 -1.90 12.65
C LYS A 9 28.01 -0.98 11.90
N ARG A 10 28.24 -0.75 10.62
CA ARG A 10 27.34 0.02 9.76
C ARG A 10 26.02 -0.73 9.64
N LEU A 11 24.92 -0.08 9.94
CA LEU A 11 23.57 -0.64 9.74
C LEU A 11 23.37 -0.91 8.24
N SER A 12 22.78 -2.06 7.89
CA SER A 12 22.41 -2.34 6.51
C SER A 12 21.27 -1.41 6.05
N SER A 13 21.16 -1.18 4.72
CA SER A 13 20.06 -0.38 4.14
C SER A 13 18.68 -0.86 4.59
N PHE A 14 18.48 -2.18 4.65
CA PHE A 14 17.23 -2.79 5.09
C PHE A 14 16.91 -2.47 6.56
N LYS A 15 17.89 -2.52 7.46
CA LYS A 15 17.71 -2.12 8.87
C LYS A 15 17.36 -0.64 9.00
N LEU A 16 17.95 0.21 8.17
CA LEU A 16 17.62 1.65 8.16
C LEU A 16 16.18 1.91 7.72
N ILE A 17 15.68 1.17 6.73
CA ILE A 17 14.30 1.27 6.26
C ILE A 17 13.34 0.84 7.39
N VAL A 18 13.54 -0.35 7.97
CA VAL A 18 12.73 -0.89 9.07
C VAL A 18 12.67 0.09 10.24
N LEU A 19 13.82 0.51 10.76
CA LEU A 19 13.90 1.44 11.89
C LEU A 19 13.30 2.81 11.55
N GLY A 20 13.46 3.29 10.32
CA GLY A 20 12.89 4.55 9.85
C GLY A 20 11.37 4.55 9.93
N PHE A 21 10.71 3.51 9.40
CA PHE A 21 9.26 3.36 9.51
C PHE A 21 8.81 3.26 10.98
N ALA A 22 9.45 2.42 11.78
CA ALA A 22 9.13 2.27 13.21
C ALA A 22 9.27 3.60 13.98
N SER A 23 10.34 4.37 13.70
CA SER A 23 10.54 5.68 14.34
C SER A 23 9.43 6.69 14.01
N VAL A 24 9.01 6.76 12.74
CA VAL A 24 7.93 7.66 12.33
C VAL A 24 6.61 7.24 12.95
N ILE A 25 6.31 5.93 13.03
CA ILE A 25 5.12 5.40 13.68
C ILE A 25 5.06 5.78 15.16
N VAL A 26 6.15 5.55 15.91
CA VAL A 26 6.19 5.86 17.35
C VAL A 26 6.07 7.36 17.58
N LEU A 27 6.79 8.18 16.82
CA LEU A 27 6.70 9.65 16.93
C LEU A 27 5.29 10.15 16.59
N GLY A 28 4.67 9.62 15.53
CA GLY A 28 3.30 9.94 15.16
C GLY A 28 2.30 9.55 16.24
N ALA A 29 2.44 8.37 16.85
CA ALA A 29 1.60 7.92 17.95
C ALA A 29 1.69 8.85 19.16
N LEU A 30 2.91 9.27 19.54
CA LEU A 30 3.12 10.19 20.66
C LEU A 30 2.48 11.56 20.40
N ILE A 31 2.53 12.07 19.16
CA ILE A 31 1.87 13.33 18.80
C ILE A 31 0.35 13.18 18.81
N LEU A 32 -0.18 12.07 18.28
CA LEU A 32 -1.62 11.80 18.26
C LEU A 32 -2.23 11.57 19.66
N MET A 33 -1.44 11.15 20.65
CA MET A 33 -1.87 11.05 22.04
C MET A 33 -2.16 12.40 22.69
N MET A 34 -1.57 13.48 22.18
CA MET A 34 -1.71 14.79 22.81
C MET A 34 -3.15 15.30 22.74
N PRO A 35 -3.66 15.99 23.79
CA PRO A 35 -5.06 16.42 23.85
C PRO A 35 -5.49 17.30 22.68
N PHE A 36 -4.61 18.14 22.16
CA PHE A 36 -4.89 19.02 21.02
C PHE A 36 -5.02 18.28 19.68
N SER A 37 -4.68 16.98 19.63
CA SER A 37 -4.87 16.14 18.46
C SER A 37 -6.31 15.63 18.33
N SER A 38 -7.07 15.56 19.43
CA SER A 38 -8.49 15.15 19.44
C SER A 38 -9.42 16.38 19.44
N THR A 39 -10.60 16.24 18.84
CA THR A 39 -11.62 17.32 18.81
C THR A 39 -12.16 17.62 20.20
N ALA A 40 -12.29 16.59 21.05
CA ALA A 40 -12.77 16.73 22.43
C ALA A 40 -11.69 17.21 23.42
N GLY A 41 -10.44 17.41 22.99
CA GLY A 41 -9.34 17.82 23.87
C GLY A 41 -8.92 16.76 24.89
N VAL A 42 -9.22 15.50 24.64
CA VAL A 42 -8.87 14.37 25.52
C VAL A 42 -7.58 13.68 25.07
N VAL A 43 -6.86 13.08 26.02
CA VAL A 43 -5.69 12.25 25.74
C VAL A 43 -6.16 10.95 25.11
N THR A 44 -5.71 10.68 23.88
CA THR A 44 -6.05 9.43 23.19
C THR A 44 -5.24 8.26 23.77
N PRO A 45 -5.87 7.10 24.04
CA PRO A 45 -5.15 5.91 24.50
C PRO A 45 -4.02 5.51 23.55
N PHE A 46 -2.88 5.07 24.12
CA PHE A 46 -1.68 4.79 23.32
C PHE A 46 -1.92 3.75 22.23
N HIS A 47 -2.68 2.69 22.48
CA HIS A 47 -2.95 1.65 21.49
C HIS A 47 -3.76 2.18 20.29
N GLU A 48 -4.72 3.08 20.51
CA GLU A 48 -5.50 3.72 19.44
C GLU A 48 -4.66 4.70 18.61
N ALA A 49 -3.86 5.53 19.32
CA ALA A 49 -2.91 6.44 18.67
C ALA A 49 -1.85 5.67 17.87
N LEU A 50 -1.34 4.56 18.40
CA LEU A 50 -0.39 3.68 17.73
C LEU A 50 -1.02 3.01 16.50
N PHE A 51 -2.27 2.54 16.62
CA PHE A 51 -3.01 1.94 15.50
C PHE A 51 -3.17 2.94 14.37
N THR A 52 -3.68 4.15 14.67
CA THR A 52 -3.90 5.21 13.68
C THR A 52 -2.58 5.65 13.05
N SER A 53 -1.53 5.86 13.85
CA SER A 53 -0.20 6.21 13.34
C SER A 53 0.38 5.11 12.44
N THR A 54 0.24 3.84 12.84
CA THR A 54 0.71 2.70 12.02
C THR A 54 -0.06 2.65 10.71
N SER A 55 -1.38 2.76 10.76
CA SER A 55 -2.24 2.76 9.59
C SER A 55 -1.90 3.91 8.63
N ALA A 56 -1.66 5.12 9.14
CA ALA A 56 -1.29 6.29 8.35
C ALA A 56 0.11 6.13 7.70
N VAL A 57 1.13 5.74 8.47
CA VAL A 57 2.50 5.57 7.96
C VAL A 57 2.64 4.36 7.04
N CYS A 58 1.91 3.27 7.33
CA CYS A 58 1.86 2.10 6.46
C CYS A 58 0.92 2.29 5.27
N VAL A 59 0.19 3.42 5.24
CA VAL A 59 -0.73 3.77 4.15
C VAL A 59 -1.79 2.68 3.99
N THR A 60 -2.43 2.31 5.10
CA THR A 60 -3.40 1.20 5.13
C THR A 60 -4.84 1.71 5.07
N GLY A 61 -5.23 2.63 5.96
CA GLY A 61 -6.60 3.17 6.02
C GLY A 61 -7.55 2.46 7.00
N LEU A 62 -7.12 1.40 7.68
CA LEU A 62 -7.87 0.87 8.81
C LEU A 62 -7.86 1.85 9.96
N VAL A 63 -9.00 2.09 10.60
CA VAL A 63 -9.15 3.06 11.68
C VAL A 63 -9.94 2.47 12.84
N VAL A 64 -9.53 2.80 14.07
CA VAL A 64 -10.29 2.50 15.31
C VAL A 64 -11.11 3.70 15.77
N GLN A 65 -10.66 4.92 15.42
CA GLN A 65 -11.39 6.16 15.65
C GLN A 65 -11.65 6.84 14.30
N ASP A 66 -12.86 7.34 14.10
CA ASP A 66 -13.25 8.04 12.87
C ASP A 66 -12.39 9.28 12.63
N THR A 67 -11.81 9.39 11.42
CA THR A 67 -10.83 10.44 11.14
C THR A 67 -11.47 11.82 11.04
N GLY A 68 -12.70 11.90 10.56
CA GLY A 68 -13.42 13.17 10.38
C GLY A 68 -13.93 13.77 11.67
N SER A 69 -14.50 12.97 12.55
CA SER A 69 -15.18 13.43 13.77
C SER A 69 -14.32 13.41 15.02
N TYR A 70 -13.38 12.45 15.15
CA TYR A 70 -12.57 12.30 16.36
C TYR A 70 -11.33 13.20 16.36
N TRP A 71 -10.59 13.28 15.26
CA TRP A 71 -9.34 14.04 15.17
C TRP A 71 -9.59 15.52 14.86
N SER A 72 -8.93 16.40 15.61
CA SER A 72 -8.93 17.83 15.34
C SER A 72 -8.26 18.15 14.00
N ALA A 73 -8.38 19.39 13.51
CA ALA A 73 -7.67 19.84 12.30
C ALA A 73 -6.14 19.62 12.41
N PHE A 74 -5.58 19.74 13.61
CA PHE A 74 -4.18 19.43 13.88
C PHE A 74 -3.93 17.92 13.76
N GLY A 75 -4.74 17.07 14.40
CA GLY A 75 -4.64 15.61 14.31
C GLY A 75 -4.77 15.11 12.87
N GLN A 76 -5.74 15.64 12.11
CA GLN A 76 -5.90 15.35 10.68
C GLN A 76 -4.67 15.75 9.85
N THR A 77 -4.06 16.91 10.16
CA THR A 77 -2.82 17.35 9.49
C THR A 77 -1.65 16.42 9.80
N VAL A 78 -1.51 15.98 11.04
CA VAL A 78 -0.47 15.00 11.43
C VAL A 78 -0.68 13.67 10.71
N ILE A 79 -1.92 13.17 10.64
CA ILE A 79 -2.27 11.95 9.90
C ILE A 79 -1.90 12.12 8.42
N LEU A 80 -2.26 13.24 7.80
CA LEU A 80 -1.96 13.52 6.40
C LEU A 80 -0.45 13.57 6.12
N LEU A 81 0.34 14.18 7.00
CA LEU A 81 1.81 14.19 6.90
C LEU A 81 2.40 12.78 7.04
N MET A 82 1.88 11.97 7.94
CA MET A 82 2.29 10.57 8.09
C MET A 82 1.96 9.75 6.83
N ILE A 83 0.79 9.95 6.23
CA ILE A 83 0.39 9.34 4.95
C ILE A 83 1.38 9.74 3.85
N GLN A 84 1.73 11.02 3.75
CA GLN A 84 2.66 11.51 2.72
C GLN A 84 4.07 10.93 2.90
N ILE A 85 4.58 10.90 4.14
CA ILE A 85 5.89 10.29 4.47
C ILE A 85 5.87 8.79 4.17
N GLY A 86 4.80 8.12 4.57
CA GLY A 86 4.60 6.70 4.34
C GLY A 86 4.51 6.36 2.86
N GLY A 87 3.66 7.07 2.10
CA GLY A 87 3.42 6.85 0.67
C GLY A 87 4.66 7.01 -0.20
N LEU A 88 5.38 8.11 -0.03
CA LEU A 88 6.67 8.35 -0.71
C LEU A 88 7.79 7.43 -0.21
N GLY A 89 7.65 6.89 0.99
CA GLY A 89 8.67 6.14 1.70
C GLY A 89 9.62 7.03 2.49
N VAL A 90 9.85 6.65 3.75
CA VAL A 90 10.64 7.41 4.72
C VAL A 90 12.02 7.80 4.19
N VAL A 91 12.70 6.88 3.48
CA VAL A 91 14.05 7.13 2.90
C VAL A 91 14.00 8.17 1.79
N THR A 92 12.98 8.14 0.93
CA THR A 92 12.79 9.11 -0.16
C THR A 92 12.57 10.51 0.39
N VAL A 93 11.73 10.63 1.42
CA VAL A 93 11.44 11.90 2.10
C VAL A 93 12.69 12.45 2.80
N ALA A 94 13.41 11.61 3.54
CA ALA A 94 14.66 12.00 4.19
C ALA A 94 15.72 12.49 3.18
N ALA A 95 15.85 11.79 2.05
CA ALA A 95 16.74 12.18 0.96
C ALA A 95 16.31 13.48 0.30
N PHE A 96 15.03 13.72 0.14
CA PHE A 96 14.50 14.98 -0.40
C PHE A 96 14.82 16.17 0.50
N PHE A 97 14.63 16.06 1.82
CA PHE A 97 15.02 17.11 2.77
C PHE A 97 16.53 17.34 2.79
N ALA A 98 17.34 16.28 2.69
CA ALA A 98 18.79 16.43 2.59
C ALA A 98 19.21 17.21 1.31
N MET A 99 18.52 16.96 0.18
CA MET A 99 18.74 17.71 -1.07
C MET A 99 18.34 19.19 -0.95
N LEU A 100 17.19 19.46 -0.31
CA LEU A 100 16.75 20.86 -0.08
C LEU A 100 17.73 21.63 0.80
N SER A 101 18.34 20.97 1.80
CA SER A 101 19.36 21.54 2.67
C SER A 101 20.75 21.67 2.00
N GLY A 102 20.86 21.40 0.69
CA GLY A 102 22.13 21.51 -0.05
C GLY A 102 23.18 20.44 0.30
N ARG A 103 22.85 19.43 1.11
CA ARG A 103 23.79 18.39 1.53
C ARG A 103 24.08 17.42 0.40
N LYS A 104 25.37 17.06 0.23
CA LYS A 104 25.78 16.01 -0.73
C LYS A 104 25.32 14.65 -0.24
N ILE A 105 24.60 13.91 -1.08
CA ILE A 105 24.14 12.56 -0.78
C ILE A 105 25.28 11.57 -0.97
N SER A 106 25.65 10.85 0.09
CA SER A 106 26.71 9.84 0.09
C SER A 106 26.33 8.61 -0.75
N LEU A 107 27.32 7.81 -1.14
CA LEU A 107 27.08 6.55 -1.88
C LEU A 107 26.20 5.57 -1.10
N MET A 108 26.38 5.48 0.23
CA MET A 108 25.54 4.63 1.09
C MET A 108 24.08 5.09 1.09
N GLN A 109 23.83 6.40 1.20
CA GLN A 109 22.49 6.95 1.10
C GLN A 109 21.86 6.68 -0.26
N ARG A 110 22.62 6.78 -1.36
CA ARG A 110 22.13 6.43 -2.71
C ARG A 110 21.79 4.95 -2.83
N SER A 111 22.57 4.05 -2.23
CA SER A 111 22.24 2.63 -2.18
C SER A 111 20.95 2.38 -1.40
N THR A 112 20.78 3.01 -0.24
CA THR A 112 19.53 2.89 0.54
C THR A 112 18.32 3.45 -0.22
N MET A 113 18.49 4.57 -0.95
CA MET A 113 17.43 5.10 -1.84
C MET A 113 17.09 4.13 -2.97
N GLN A 114 18.11 3.49 -3.58
CA GLN A 114 17.92 2.47 -4.61
C GLN A 114 17.10 1.30 -4.08
N ASP A 115 17.45 0.77 -2.91
CA ASP A 115 16.74 -0.33 -2.27
C ASP A 115 15.29 0.07 -1.94
N ALA A 116 15.08 1.28 -1.40
CA ALA A 116 13.75 1.78 -1.03
C ALA A 116 12.80 1.96 -2.23
N ILE A 117 13.32 2.40 -3.39
CA ILE A 117 12.52 2.61 -4.62
C ILE A 117 12.53 1.37 -5.52
N SER A 118 13.30 0.33 -5.16
CA SER A 118 13.53 -0.86 -6.00
C SER A 118 14.11 -0.51 -7.38
N ALA A 119 15.02 0.49 -7.42
CA ALA A 119 15.62 0.93 -8.68
C ALA A 119 16.74 -0.03 -9.12
N PRO A 120 16.90 -0.30 -10.44
CA PRO A 120 17.87 -1.27 -10.92
C PRO A 120 19.34 -0.80 -10.81
N LYS A 121 19.57 0.51 -10.70
CA LYS A 121 20.92 1.12 -10.67
C LYS A 121 21.00 2.28 -9.66
N VAL A 122 22.15 2.43 -9.00
CA VAL A 122 22.44 3.58 -8.11
C VAL A 122 22.59 4.89 -8.90
N GLY A 123 23.09 4.79 -10.14
CA GLY A 123 23.26 5.94 -11.02
C GLY A 123 21.94 6.61 -11.38
N GLY A 124 21.86 7.94 -11.22
CA GLY A 124 20.66 8.70 -11.55
C GLY A 124 19.55 8.71 -10.47
N ILE A 125 19.74 8.01 -9.33
CA ILE A 125 18.73 7.90 -8.28
C ILE A 125 18.29 9.27 -7.72
N VAL A 126 19.17 10.21 -7.60
CA VAL A 126 18.89 11.58 -7.14
C VAL A 126 17.96 12.33 -8.12
N ARG A 127 18.20 12.16 -9.44
CA ARG A 127 17.33 12.72 -10.47
C ARG A 127 15.95 12.08 -10.45
N LEU A 128 15.91 10.76 -10.31
CA LEU A 128 14.67 9.99 -10.20
C LEU A 128 13.87 10.42 -8.96
N THR A 129 14.50 10.56 -7.80
CA THR A 129 13.81 11.01 -6.57
C THR A 129 13.21 12.41 -6.75
N ARG A 130 13.93 13.35 -7.38
CA ARG A 130 13.40 14.69 -7.67
C ARG A 130 12.21 14.63 -8.64
N PHE A 131 12.27 13.76 -9.64
CA PHE A 131 11.16 13.52 -10.57
C PHE A 131 9.94 12.97 -9.84
N ILE A 132 10.12 11.96 -8.96
CA ILE A 132 9.07 11.37 -8.15
C ILE A 132 8.38 12.43 -7.29
N VAL A 133 9.14 13.16 -6.49
CA VAL A 133 8.56 14.14 -5.55
C VAL A 133 7.82 15.25 -6.27
N ARG A 134 8.39 15.80 -7.35
CA ARG A 134 7.70 16.84 -8.16
C ARG A 134 6.45 16.31 -8.83
N GLY A 135 6.52 15.08 -9.39
CA GLY A 135 5.38 14.41 -10.01
C GLY A 135 4.26 14.16 -9.02
N THR A 136 4.59 13.69 -7.81
CA THR A 136 3.63 13.47 -6.72
C THR A 136 2.85 14.74 -6.39
N PHE A 137 3.53 15.82 -6.02
CA PHE A 137 2.85 17.08 -5.67
C PHE A 137 2.02 17.65 -6.83
N LEU A 138 2.48 17.50 -8.07
CA LEU A 138 1.72 17.94 -9.23
C LEU A 138 0.42 17.14 -9.43
N ILE A 139 0.50 15.81 -9.30
CA ILE A 139 -0.66 14.94 -9.48
C ILE A 139 -1.66 15.12 -8.33
N GLU A 140 -1.17 15.24 -7.09
CA GLU A 140 -2.00 15.54 -5.92
C GLU A 140 -2.70 16.89 -6.07
N LEU A 141 -2.01 17.91 -6.56
CA LEU A 141 -2.61 19.23 -6.84
C LEU A 141 -3.69 19.15 -7.92
N ILE A 142 -3.45 18.42 -9.00
CA ILE A 142 -4.44 18.21 -10.07
C ILE A 142 -5.67 17.49 -9.50
N GLY A 143 -5.47 16.41 -8.72
CA GLY A 143 -6.57 15.69 -8.08
C GLY A 143 -7.39 16.57 -7.14
N MET A 144 -6.72 17.39 -6.33
CA MET A 144 -7.36 18.37 -5.48
C MET A 144 -8.24 19.34 -6.31
N ILE A 145 -7.68 19.94 -7.36
CA ILE A 145 -8.39 20.91 -8.23
C ILE A 145 -9.62 20.27 -8.87
N VAL A 146 -9.53 19.03 -9.34
CA VAL A 146 -10.65 18.31 -9.95
C VAL A 146 -11.79 18.06 -8.96
N MET A 147 -11.46 17.76 -7.69
CA MET A 147 -12.47 17.48 -6.66
C MET A 147 -13.01 18.73 -5.96
N LEU A 148 -12.33 19.89 -6.09
CA LEU A 148 -12.74 21.16 -5.46
C LEU A 148 -14.19 21.54 -5.71
N PRO A 149 -14.73 21.55 -6.96
CA PRO A 149 -16.09 21.98 -7.21
C PRO A 149 -17.14 21.18 -6.42
N THR A 150 -16.95 19.86 -6.37
CA THR A 150 -17.89 18.96 -5.67
C THR A 150 -17.82 19.14 -4.16
N PHE A 151 -16.63 19.21 -3.56
CA PHE A 151 -16.48 19.37 -2.12
C PHE A 151 -16.83 20.79 -1.66
N CYS A 152 -16.43 21.83 -2.41
CA CYS A 152 -16.79 23.21 -2.05
C CYS A 152 -18.29 23.47 -2.24
N GLY A 153 -18.94 22.84 -3.21
CA GLY A 153 -20.39 22.94 -3.39
C GLY A 153 -21.18 22.38 -2.22
N LYS A 154 -20.67 21.32 -1.55
CA LYS A 154 -21.33 20.70 -0.39
C LYS A 154 -20.91 21.30 0.97
N PHE A 155 -19.64 21.67 1.14
CA PHE A 155 -19.04 22.02 2.45
C PHE A 155 -18.47 23.45 2.50
N GLY A 156 -18.67 24.26 1.45
CA GLY A 156 -18.13 25.62 1.38
C GLY A 156 -16.59 25.63 1.47
N ILE A 157 -16.03 26.55 2.24
CA ILE A 157 -14.56 26.71 2.38
C ILE A 157 -13.88 25.47 2.96
N LYS A 158 -14.54 24.70 3.82
CA LYS A 158 -14.03 23.43 4.34
C LYS A 158 -13.78 22.40 3.23
N GLY A 159 -14.51 22.53 2.11
CA GLY A 159 -14.31 21.69 0.92
C GLY A 159 -12.91 21.73 0.34
N ILE A 160 -12.17 22.85 0.53
CA ILE A 160 -10.77 22.97 0.08
C ILE A 160 -9.88 21.96 0.85
N TRP A 161 -10.03 21.91 2.18
CA TRP A 161 -9.30 20.96 3.03
C TRP A 161 -9.68 19.51 2.70
N MET A 162 -10.98 19.26 2.49
CA MET A 162 -11.47 17.94 2.09
C MET A 162 -10.89 17.48 0.76
N ALA A 163 -10.88 18.35 -0.27
CA ALA A 163 -10.29 18.03 -1.55
C ALA A 163 -8.79 17.74 -1.46
N ALA A 164 -8.05 18.54 -0.68
CA ALA A 164 -6.62 18.33 -0.46
C ALA A 164 -6.35 17.01 0.26
N PHE A 165 -7.08 16.73 1.35
CA PHE A 165 -6.92 15.52 2.16
C PHE A 165 -7.20 14.26 1.34
N HIS A 166 -8.33 14.21 0.61
CA HIS A 166 -8.70 13.06 -0.20
C HIS A 166 -7.78 12.87 -1.40
N SER A 167 -7.27 13.95 -2.01
CA SER A 167 -6.30 13.84 -3.10
C SER A 167 -5.01 13.18 -2.66
N ILE A 168 -4.43 13.65 -1.55
CA ILE A 168 -3.19 13.08 -0.99
C ILE A 168 -3.42 11.64 -0.52
N SER A 169 -4.52 11.40 0.21
CA SER A 169 -4.87 10.07 0.71
C SER A 169 -5.07 9.08 -0.43
N ALA A 170 -5.76 9.46 -1.51
CA ALA A 170 -5.99 8.61 -2.68
C ALA A 170 -4.71 8.35 -3.47
N PHE A 171 -3.90 9.38 -3.74
CA PHE A 171 -2.63 9.22 -4.45
C PHE A 171 -1.64 8.34 -3.68
N CYS A 172 -1.56 8.53 -2.36
CA CYS A 172 -0.74 7.69 -1.49
C CYS A 172 -1.32 6.28 -1.29
N ASN A 173 -2.51 5.98 -1.78
CA ASN A 173 -3.24 4.72 -1.54
C ASN A 173 -3.50 4.48 -0.04
N ALA A 174 -3.94 5.49 0.71
CA ALA A 174 -4.05 5.44 2.16
C ALA A 174 -5.45 5.15 2.69
N GLY A 175 -6.50 5.45 1.92
CA GLY A 175 -7.89 5.14 2.29
C GLY A 175 -8.48 5.93 3.45
N PHE A 176 -7.75 6.88 3.98
CA PHE A 176 -8.28 7.77 5.01
C PHE A 176 -9.21 8.81 4.38
N ASP A 177 -10.37 9.01 4.98
CA ASP A 177 -11.32 10.07 4.67
C ASP A 177 -11.61 10.93 5.91
N ILE A 178 -12.15 12.13 5.69
CA ILE A 178 -12.56 13.06 6.74
C ILE A 178 -14.04 13.47 6.57
N LEU A 179 -14.84 12.56 6.02
CA LEU A 179 -16.27 12.77 5.78
C LEU A 179 -17.13 12.36 7.00
N GLY A 180 -16.54 11.68 7.97
CA GLY A 180 -17.22 11.24 9.18
C GLY A 180 -17.74 12.40 10.02
N THR A 181 -18.94 12.21 10.54
CA THR A 181 -19.63 13.13 11.46
C THR A 181 -19.99 12.40 12.77
N ALA A 182 -20.44 13.12 13.78
CA ALA A 182 -20.86 12.50 15.03
C ALA A 182 -22.04 11.52 14.84
N GLU A 183 -22.91 11.80 13.86
CA GLU A 183 -24.10 11.00 13.54
C GLU A 183 -23.80 9.84 12.59
N ASN A 184 -22.86 10.04 11.65
CA ASN A 184 -22.46 9.04 10.66
C ASN A 184 -20.94 8.86 10.70
N LYS A 185 -20.49 7.88 11.48
CA LYS A 185 -19.07 7.52 11.61
C LYS A 185 -18.66 6.55 10.51
N TYR A 186 -17.43 6.69 10.03
CA TYR A 186 -16.81 5.81 9.01
C TYR A 186 -17.58 5.73 7.66
N PRO A 187 -18.09 6.86 7.11
CA PRO A 187 -18.93 6.83 5.91
C PRO A 187 -18.14 6.48 4.64
N SER A 188 -16.84 6.69 4.64
CA SER A 188 -16.01 6.67 3.43
C SER A 188 -16.66 7.51 2.30
N LEU A 189 -16.67 7.02 1.07
CA LEU A 189 -17.25 7.70 -0.09
C LEU A 189 -18.65 7.18 -0.47
N THR A 190 -19.36 6.49 0.44
CA THR A 190 -20.65 5.86 0.11
C THR A 190 -21.70 6.89 -0.35
N GLY A 191 -21.65 8.11 0.17
CA GLY A 191 -22.52 9.22 -0.29
C GLY A 191 -22.18 9.80 -1.67
N TYR A 192 -21.16 9.26 -2.35
CA TYR A 192 -20.70 9.74 -3.67
C TYR A 192 -20.73 8.66 -4.75
N ILE A 193 -21.48 7.59 -4.56
CA ILE A 193 -21.54 6.46 -5.52
C ILE A 193 -21.93 6.91 -6.92
N GLY A 194 -22.85 7.87 -7.04
CA GLY A 194 -23.32 8.44 -8.30
C GLY A 194 -22.55 9.66 -8.81
N GLU A 195 -21.48 10.10 -8.12
CA GLU A 195 -20.71 11.31 -8.49
C GLU A 195 -19.49 10.97 -9.37
N PRO A 196 -19.56 11.15 -10.71
CA PRO A 196 -18.49 10.71 -11.60
C PRO A 196 -17.17 11.42 -11.32
N THR A 197 -17.19 12.71 -10.97
CA THR A 197 -16.00 13.53 -10.73
C THR A 197 -15.16 12.97 -9.60
N ILE A 198 -15.78 12.66 -8.46
CA ILE A 198 -15.09 12.10 -7.29
C ILE A 198 -14.58 10.68 -7.57
N ASN A 199 -15.46 9.82 -8.13
CA ASN A 199 -15.12 8.44 -8.43
C ASN A 199 -13.93 8.35 -9.39
N ILE A 200 -13.99 9.05 -10.52
CA ILE A 200 -12.94 9.00 -11.54
C ILE A 200 -11.64 9.61 -11.02
N ALA A 201 -11.70 10.76 -10.33
CA ALA A 201 -10.52 11.42 -9.79
C ALA A 201 -9.78 10.49 -8.80
N ILE A 202 -10.51 9.90 -7.85
CA ILE A 202 -9.93 9.01 -6.84
C ILE A 202 -9.40 7.72 -7.47
N MET A 203 -10.14 7.06 -8.37
CA MET A 203 -9.66 5.88 -9.08
C MET A 203 -8.37 6.15 -9.86
N LEU A 204 -8.29 7.29 -10.56
CA LEU A 204 -7.09 7.66 -11.31
C LEU A 204 -5.90 7.94 -10.38
N LEU A 205 -6.10 8.64 -9.26
CA LEU A 205 -5.07 8.89 -8.27
C LEU A 205 -4.53 7.57 -7.70
N ILE A 206 -5.41 6.64 -7.34
CA ILE A 206 -5.06 5.29 -6.84
C ILE A 206 -4.22 4.53 -7.88
N ILE A 207 -4.68 4.48 -9.13
CA ILE A 207 -4.00 3.75 -10.20
C ILE A 207 -2.62 4.36 -10.45
N VAL A 208 -2.53 5.67 -10.58
CA VAL A 208 -1.27 6.37 -10.86
C VAL A 208 -0.29 6.21 -9.70
N GLY A 209 -0.73 6.36 -8.44
CA GLY A 209 0.10 6.08 -7.27
C GLY A 209 0.60 4.63 -7.22
N GLY A 210 -0.26 3.67 -7.61
CA GLY A 210 -0.01 2.22 -7.50
C GLY A 210 0.80 1.58 -8.62
N ILE A 211 0.97 2.21 -9.81
CA ILE A 211 1.70 1.60 -10.94
C ILE A 211 3.22 1.64 -10.83
N GLY A 212 3.76 2.41 -9.87
CA GLY A 212 5.19 2.49 -9.62
C GLY A 212 5.94 3.58 -10.36
N PHE A 213 6.89 4.21 -9.66
CA PHE A 213 7.62 5.39 -10.14
C PHE A 213 8.54 5.10 -11.33
N LEU A 214 9.05 3.86 -11.46
CA LEU A 214 9.82 3.45 -12.64
C LEU A 214 8.94 3.31 -13.89
N THR A 215 7.67 2.96 -13.70
CA THR A 215 6.70 2.93 -14.80
C THR A 215 6.36 4.35 -15.25
N TRP A 216 6.29 5.33 -14.32
CA TRP A 216 6.16 6.74 -14.68
C TRP A 216 7.33 7.25 -15.53
N ASP A 217 8.56 6.87 -15.15
CA ASP A 217 9.78 7.22 -15.89
C ASP A 217 9.73 6.66 -17.32
N ASP A 218 9.27 5.42 -17.50
CA ASP A 218 9.06 4.83 -18.82
C ASP A 218 7.96 5.53 -19.64
N ILE A 219 6.82 5.87 -19.02
CA ILE A 219 5.73 6.60 -19.68
C ILE A 219 6.21 7.99 -20.08
N TYR A 220 6.89 8.70 -19.18
CA TYR A 220 7.40 10.05 -19.45
C TYR A 220 8.44 10.05 -20.58
N THR A 221 9.37 9.08 -20.59
CA THR A 221 10.48 8.99 -21.55
C THR A 221 10.02 8.48 -22.91
N ASN A 222 9.20 7.40 -22.91
CA ASN A 222 8.84 6.69 -24.16
C ASN A 222 7.45 7.07 -24.66
N LYS A 223 6.67 7.89 -23.93
CA LYS A 223 5.31 8.33 -24.27
C LYS A 223 4.43 7.14 -24.69
N TRP A 224 3.80 7.18 -25.86
CA TRP A 224 2.88 6.16 -26.37
C TRP A 224 3.57 4.92 -27.00
N HIS A 225 4.91 4.87 -26.99
CA HIS A 225 5.65 3.76 -27.62
C HIS A 225 5.78 2.57 -26.65
N PHE A 226 4.69 1.86 -26.39
CA PHE A 226 4.64 0.70 -25.48
C PHE A 226 5.73 -0.35 -25.75
N LYS A 227 6.09 -0.57 -27.04
CA LYS A 227 7.16 -1.52 -27.42
C LYS A 227 8.52 -1.16 -26.79
N LYS A 228 8.80 0.13 -26.55
CA LYS A 228 10.07 0.62 -25.98
C LYS A 228 10.13 0.55 -24.45
N TYR A 229 9.00 0.28 -23.77
CA TYR A 229 8.96 0.18 -22.32
C TYR A 229 9.79 -0.99 -21.81
N ARG A 230 10.32 -0.86 -20.61
CA ARG A 230 10.97 -1.98 -19.89
C ARG A 230 9.99 -3.14 -19.72
N MET A 231 10.50 -4.37 -19.74
CA MET A 231 9.68 -5.58 -19.53
C MET A 231 8.82 -5.47 -18.26
N GLN A 232 9.41 -5.00 -17.16
CA GLN A 232 8.71 -4.80 -15.88
C GLN A 232 7.52 -3.85 -16.03
N SER A 233 7.67 -2.71 -16.69
CA SER A 233 6.58 -1.73 -16.89
C SER A 233 5.45 -2.31 -17.74
N LYS A 234 5.77 -3.11 -18.78
CA LYS A 234 4.76 -3.82 -19.58
C LYS A 234 3.96 -4.81 -18.75
N VAL A 235 4.67 -5.63 -17.95
CA VAL A 235 4.02 -6.60 -17.04
C VAL A 235 3.13 -5.87 -16.06
N ILE A 236 3.59 -4.79 -15.43
CA ILE A 236 2.81 -3.99 -14.48
C ILE A 236 1.53 -3.47 -15.11
N LEU A 237 1.61 -2.82 -16.27
CA LEU A 237 0.45 -2.20 -16.91
C LEU A 237 -0.59 -3.25 -17.31
N VAL A 238 -0.15 -4.35 -17.93
CA VAL A 238 -1.05 -5.43 -18.35
C VAL A 238 -1.69 -6.13 -17.15
N THR A 239 -0.89 -6.50 -16.15
CA THR A 239 -1.43 -7.14 -14.93
C THR A 239 -2.39 -6.21 -14.19
N THR A 240 -2.07 -4.91 -14.10
CA THR A 240 -2.96 -3.90 -13.50
C THR A 240 -4.29 -3.83 -14.24
N ALA A 241 -4.28 -3.79 -15.58
CA ALA A 241 -5.50 -3.74 -16.38
C ALA A 241 -6.36 -5.00 -16.17
N ILE A 242 -5.75 -6.18 -16.16
CA ILE A 242 -6.47 -7.45 -15.90
C ILE A 242 -7.10 -7.46 -14.52
N LEU A 243 -6.34 -7.07 -13.48
CA LEU A 243 -6.81 -7.04 -12.08
C LEU A 243 -7.87 -5.95 -11.82
N ILE A 244 -8.06 -5.00 -12.71
CA ILE A 244 -9.14 -4.02 -12.65
C ILE A 244 -10.34 -4.49 -13.47
N ILE A 245 -10.13 -4.86 -14.74
CA ILE A 245 -11.23 -5.13 -15.68
C ILE A 245 -11.99 -6.40 -15.31
N ALA A 246 -11.28 -7.51 -15.03
CA ALA A 246 -11.95 -8.78 -14.78
C ALA A 246 -12.84 -8.77 -13.52
N PRO A 247 -12.37 -8.25 -12.34
CA PRO A 247 -13.26 -8.12 -11.17
C PRO A 247 -14.39 -7.09 -11.38
N ALA A 248 -14.12 -5.98 -12.09
CA ALA A 248 -15.15 -4.98 -12.37
C ALA A 248 -16.32 -5.59 -13.18
N VAL A 249 -16.02 -6.42 -14.18
CA VAL A 249 -17.04 -7.15 -14.93
C VAL A 249 -17.83 -8.10 -14.00
N PHE A 250 -17.13 -8.80 -13.10
CA PHE A 250 -17.81 -9.70 -12.15
C PHE A 250 -18.74 -8.91 -11.21
N PHE A 251 -18.27 -7.85 -10.56
CA PHE A 251 -19.09 -7.03 -9.66
C PHE A 251 -20.26 -6.37 -10.37
N PHE A 252 -20.07 -5.96 -11.63
CA PHE A 252 -21.14 -5.40 -12.46
C PHE A 252 -22.34 -6.36 -12.63
N PHE A 253 -22.09 -7.65 -12.79
CA PHE A 253 -23.14 -8.63 -12.96
C PHE A 253 -23.64 -9.29 -11.67
N CYS A 254 -22.84 -9.26 -10.58
CA CYS A 254 -23.19 -9.99 -9.36
C CYS A 254 -23.76 -9.11 -8.24
N ASP A 255 -23.18 -7.92 -8.02
CA ASP A 255 -23.52 -7.11 -6.82
C ASP A 255 -24.34 -5.86 -7.15
N PHE A 256 -24.13 -5.24 -8.30
CA PHE A 256 -24.67 -3.92 -8.59
C PHE A 256 -25.81 -3.92 -9.63
N MET A 257 -26.47 -5.07 -9.86
CA MET A 257 -27.58 -5.17 -10.82
C MET A 257 -28.76 -4.24 -10.52
N GLY A 258 -29.00 -3.91 -9.24
CA GLY A 258 -30.10 -3.05 -8.81
C GLY A 258 -29.87 -1.56 -9.00
N LEU A 259 -28.64 -1.15 -9.36
CA LEU A 259 -28.30 0.27 -9.53
C LEU A 259 -28.56 0.74 -10.97
N PRO A 260 -28.83 2.08 -11.17
CA PRO A 260 -28.84 2.69 -12.49
C PRO A 260 -27.53 2.44 -13.23
N LEU A 261 -27.57 2.34 -14.57
CA LEU A 261 -26.42 1.91 -15.37
C LEU A 261 -25.15 2.74 -15.10
N GLY A 262 -25.26 4.06 -14.94
CA GLY A 262 -24.11 4.94 -14.65
C GLY A 262 -23.47 4.67 -13.29
N GLU A 263 -24.27 4.56 -12.24
CA GLU A 263 -23.82 4.23 -10.88
C GLU A 263 -23.25 2.81 -10.81
N ARG A 264 -23.90 1.86 -11.50
CA ARG A 264 -23.46 0.47 -11.61
C ARG A 264 -22.07 0.34 -12.21
N ILE A 265 -21.77 1.07 -13.29
CA ILE A 265 -20.44 1.10 -13.91
C ILE A 265 -19.42 1.71 -12.94
N LEU A 266 -19.73 2.87 -12.33
CA LEU A 266 -18.83 3.54 -11.39
C LEU A 266 -18.54 2.67 -10.16
N ALA A 267 -19.58 2.11 -9.53
CA ALA A 267 -19.41 1.25 -8.36
C ALA A 267 -18.59 -0.01 -8.67
N SER A 268 -18.85 -0.67 -9.79
CA SER A 268 -18.12 -1.88 -10.19
C SER A 268 -16.65 -1.60 -10.45
N LEU A 269 -16.33 -0.51 -11.15
CA LEU A 269 -14.95 -0.08 -11.39
C LEU A 269 -14.28 0.33 -10.08
N PHE A 270 -14.96 1.10 -9.24
CA PHE A 270 -14.40 1.57 -7.98
C PHE A 270 -14.08 0.40 -7.05
N GLN A 271 -15.01 -0.57 -6.89
CA GLN A 271 -14.79 -1.75 -6.06
C GLN A 271 -13.74 -2.72 -6.62
N SER A 272 -13.40 -2.62 -7.90
CA SER A 272 -12.27 -3.35 -8.48
C SER A 272 -10.92 -2.64 -8.27
N VAL A 273 -10.91 -1.31 -8.27
CA VAL A 273 -9.69 -0.50 -8.08
C VAL A 273 -9.29 -0.43 -6.61
N THR A 274 -10.24 -0.22 -5.69
CA THR A 274 -9.96 0.05 -4.28
C THR A 274 -9.25 -1.09 -3.53
N PRO A 275 -9.52 -2.40 -3.75
CA PRO A 275 -8.81 -3.47 -3.06
C PRO A 275 -7.32 -3.52 -3.37
N ARG A 276 -6.86 -2.78 -4.39
CA ARG A 276 -5.46 -2.65 -4.73
C ARG A 276 -4.77 -1.58 -3.88
N THR A 277 -4.87 -1.75 -2.56
CA THR A 277 -4.24 -0.95 -1.50
C THR A 277 -4.77 0.48 -1.37
N ALA A 278 -6.04 0.76 -1.70
CA ALA A 278 -6.57 2.11 -1.63
C ALA A 278 -7.48 2.40 -0.43
N GLY A 279 -8.35 1.46 -0.07
CA GLY A 279 -9.14 1.53 1.18
C GLY A 279 -10.42 2.35 1.15
N PHE A 280 -10.65 3.17 0.14
CA PHE A 280 -11.92 3.88 0.00
C PHE A 280 -13.02 2.93 -0.46
N ASN A 281 -14.26 3.15 -0.02
CA ASN A 281 -15.41 2.43 -0.53
C ASN A 281 -16.57 3.37 -0.88
N THR A 282 -17.26 3.05 -1.98
CA THR A 282 -18.47 3.75 -2.42
C THR A 282 -19.71 2.88 -2.28
N ALA A 283 -19.54 1.61 -1.94
CA ALA A 283 -20.62 0.64 -1.74
C ALA A 283 -20.60 0.11 -0.30
N ASP A 284 -21.74 -0.43 0.13
CA ASP A 284 -21.87 -1.15 1.39
C ASP A 284 -21.19 -2.53 1.29
N LEU A 285 -19.98 -2.65 1.82
CA LEU A 285 -19.18 -3.87 1.76
C LEU A 285 -19.80 -5.06 2.51
N PRO A 286 -20.38 -4.89 3.71
CA PRO A 286 -21.14 -5.93 4.39
C PRO A 286 -22.29 -6.53 3.54
N ALA A 287 -22.95 -5.72 2.71
CA ALA A 287 -24.05 -6.17 1.86
C ALA A 287 -23.61 -6.93 0.59
N MET A 288 -22.33 -6.86 0.20
CA MET A 288 -21.82 -7.58 -0.98
C MET A 288 -21.89 -9.11 -0.80
N THR A 289 -21.99 -9.84 -1.91
CA THR A 289 -22.06 -11.31 -1.91
C THR A 289 -20.79 -11.95 -1.32
N GLY A 290 -20.92 -13.18 -0.80
CA GLY A 290 -19.78 -13.92 -0.27
C GLY A 290 -18.68 -14.16 -1.31
N SER A 291 -19.08 -14.41 -2.58
CA SER A 291 -18.15 -14.59 -3.70
C SER A 291 -17.37 -13.29 -3.98
N SER A 292 -18.03 -12.14 -3.94
CA SER A 292 -17.39 -10.84 -4.14
C SER A 292 -16.41 -10.50 -3.03
N LYS A 293 -16.77 -10.78 -1.77
CA LYS A 293 -15.85 -10.65 -0.63
C LYS A 293 -14.62 -11.55 -0.78
N ALA A 294 -14.78 -12.77 -1.27
CA ALA A 294 -13.65 -13.68 -1.54
C ALA A 294 -12.74 -13.15 -2.66
N ILE A 295 -13.30 -12.62 -3.75
CA ILE A 295 -12.53 -11.96 -4.82
C ILE A 295 -11.81 -10.73 -4.27
N MET A 296 -12.46 -9.92 -3.44
CA MET A 296 -11.82 -8.76 -2.81
C MET A 296 -10.64 -9.18 -1.91
N ILE A 297 -10.75 -10.25 -1.13
CA ILE A 297 -9.63 -10.81 -0.35
C ILE A 297 -8.44 -11.15 -1.27
N LEU A 298 -8.68 -11.83 -2.40
CA LEU A 298 -7.63 -12.15 -3.36
C LEU A 298 -6.99 -10.89 -3.96
N LEU A 299 -7.79 -9.88 -4.30
CA LEU A 299 -7.29 -8.59 -4.81
C LEU A 299 -6.48 -7.85 -3.77
N MET A 300 -6.90 -7.85 -2.49
CA MET A 300 -6.21 -7.21 -1.38
C MET A 300 -4.82 -7.83 -1.13
N LEU A 301 -4.69 -9.15 -1.29
CA LEU A 301 -3.40 -9.82 -1.19
C LEU A 301 -2.44 -9.43 -2.33
N VAL A 302 -2.98 -9.05 -3.52
CA VAL A 302 -2.19 -8.57 -4.66
C VAL A 302 -2.18 -7.05 -4.66
N GLY A 303 -1.23 -6.46 -3.94
CA GLY A 303 -1.09 -5.00 -3.79
C GLY A 303 -0.62 -4.28 -5.05
N GLY A 304 0.03 -3.12 -4.86
CA GLY A 304 0.54 -2.32 -5.96
C GLY A 304 1.85 -2.80 -6.55
N SER A 305 2.46 -1.99 -7.41
CA SER A 305 3.68 -2.33 -8.12
C SER A 305 4.95 -2.00 -7.32
N PRO A 306 6.10 -2.60 -7.63
CA PRO A 306 7.37 -2.22 -7.01
C PRO A 306 7.69 -0.74 -7.20
N GLY A 307 8.18 -0.08 -6.14
CA GLY A 307 8.49 1.35 -6.18
C GLY A 307 7.26 2.22 -6.44
N SER A 308 6.14 1.93 -5.78
CA SER A 308 4.89 2.71 -5.76
C SER A 308 4.56 3.18 -4.35
N THR A 309 3.51 3.98 -4.22
CA THR A 309 2.94 4.38 -2.92
C THR A 309 2.28 3.20 -2.19
N ALA A 310 1.83 2.19 -2.92
CA ALA A 310 1.12 1.03 -2.43
C ALA A 310 1.99 0.01 -1.68
N GLY A 311 1.43 -0.66 -0.68
CA GLY A 311 2.07 -1.76 0.05
C GLY A 311 1.73 -3.15 -0.49
N GLY A 312 1.64 -4.15 0.39
CA GLY A 312 1.23 -5.51 0.06
C GLY A 312 2.19 -6.29 -0.85
N MET A 313 1.79 -7.51 -1.24
CA MET A 313 2.51 -8.30 -2.23
C MET A 313 2.44 -7.62 -3.60
N LYS A 314 3.57 -7.47 -4.27
CA LYS A 314 3.66 -6.67 -5.50
C LYS A 314 2.99 -7.37 -6.71
N THR A 315 2.35 -6.56 -7.59
CA THR A 315 1.78 -7.06 -8.85
C THR A 315 2.75 -7.89 -9.67
N THR A 316 4.03 -7.52 -9.67
CA THR A 316 5.08 -8.29 -10.35
C THR A 316 5.33 -9.65 -9.72
N THR A 317 5.20 -9.79 -8.39
CA THR A 317 5.30 -11.08 -7.70
C THR A 317 4.20 -12.02 -8.17
N PHE A 318 2.96 -11.55 -8.19
CA PHE A 318 1.83 -12.31 -8.71
C PHE A 318 2.01 -12.68 -10.19
N ALA A 319 2.39 -11.71 -11.03
CA ALA A 319 2.61 -11.94 -12.45
C ALA A 319 3.71 -12.99 -12.72
N VAL A 320 4.83 -12.92 -11.99
CA VAL A 320 5.93 -13.89 -12.11
C VAL A 320 5.48 -15.30 -11.76
N LEU A 321 4.68 -15.46 -10.69
CA LEU A 321 4.14 -16.77 -10.29
C LEU A 321 3.20 -17.36 -11.35
N ILE A 322 2.29 -16.55 -11.88
CA ILE A 322 1.37 -16.97 -12.95
C ILE A 322 2.15 -17.35 -14.22
N LEU A 323 3.11 -16.52 -14.64
CA LEU A 323 3.94 -16.80 -15.81
C LEU A 323 4.79 -18.07 -15.63
N SER A 324 5.31 -18.30 -14.42
CA SER A 324 6.06 -19.52 -14.10
C SER A 324 5.14 -20.75 -14.16
N ALA A 325 3.94 -20.68 -13.60
CA ALA A 325 2.97 -21.77 -13.68
C ALA A 325 2.62 -22.11 -15.15
N PHE A 326 2.36 -21.10 -15.97
CA PHE A 326 2.13 -21.31 -17.41
C PHE A 326 3.34 -21.89 -18.15
N SER A 327 4.55 -21.51 -17.76
CA SER A 327 5.79 -22.07 -18.34
C SER A 327 5.88 -23.58 -18.07
N VAL A 328 5.66 -24.00 -16.81
CA VAL A 328 5.65 -25.41 -16.41
C VAL A 328 4.58 -26.18 -17.19
N CYS A 329 3.33 -25.66 -17.29
CA CYS A 329 2.27 -26.28 -18.08
C CYS A 329 2.63 -26.45 -19.56
N ARG A 330 3.49 -25.56 -20.09
CA ARG A 330 3.99 -25.62 -21.48
C ARG A 330 5.29 -26.42 -21.62
N LYS A 331 5.76 -27.05 -20.55
CA LYS A 331 7.02 -27.82 -20.51
C LYS A 331 8.25 -27.00 -20.93
N LYS A 332 8.28 -25.72 -20.54
CA LYS A 332 9.42 -24.83 -20.73
C LYS A 332 10.24 -24.74 -19.45
N ASP A 333 11.57 -24.71 -19.57
CA ASP A 333 12.48 -24.60 -18.43
C ASP A 333 12.42 -23.25 -17.75
N ASP A 334 12.26 -22.18 -18.51
CA ASP A 334 12.24 -20.80 -18.01
C ASP A 334 10.87 -20.13 -18.28
N ALA A 335 10.46 -19.26 -17.37
CA ALA A 335 9.34 -18.36 -17.61
C ALA A 335 9.74 -17.24 -18.56
N GLU A 336 9.01 -17.08 -19.67
CA GLU A 336 9.27 -16.11 -20.72
C GLU A 336 8.13 -15.12 -20.88
N VAL A 337 8.46 -13.84 -21.05
CA VAL A 337 7.50 -12.78 -21.37
C VAL A 337 8.15 -11.68 -22.22
N TYR A 338 7.44 -11.21 -23.24
CA TYR A 338 7.92 -10.15 -24.17
C TYR A 338 9.30 -10.43 -24.78
N GLY A 339 9.60 -11.70 -25.13
CA GLY A 339 10.87 -12.11 -25.72
C GLY A 339 12.06 -12.09 -24.75
N ARG A 340 11.81 -12.12 -23.45
CA ARG A 340 12.83 -12.20 -22.39
C ARG A 340 12.48 -13.28 -21.40
N ARG A 341 13.50 -13.96 -20.85
CA ARG A 341 13.33 -14.94 -19.78
C ARG A 341 13.44 -14.28 -18.40
N ILE A 342 12.70 -14.83 -17.44
CA ILE A 342 12.73 -14.45 -16.03
C ILE A 342 13.72 -15.38 -15.32
N ASP A 343 14.63 -14.79 -14.55
CA ASP A 343 15.62 -15.56 -13.79
C ASP A 343 14.95 -16.44 -12.70
N GLY A 344 15.43 -17.68 -12.55
CA GLY A 344 14.90 -18.63 -11.58
C GLY A 344 14.99 -18.16 -10.12
N SER A 345 15.97 -17.34 -9.77
CA SER A 345 16.06 -16.72 -8.45
C SER A 345 14.90 -15.76 -8.19
N THR A 346 14.43 -15.06 -9.22
CA THR A 346 13.26 -14.18 -9.15
C THR A 346 11.99 -14.97 -8.86
N VAL A 347 11.83 -16.15 -9.49
CA VAL A 347 10.68 -17.04 -9.23
C VAL A 347 10.70 -17.58 -7.81
N LYS A 348 11.87 -18.01 -7.30
CA LYS A 348 12.02 -18.46 -5.91
C LYS A 348 11.68 -17.35 -4.91
N ASN A 349 12.17 -16.14 -5.13
CA ASN A 349 11.84 -14.98 -4.29
C ASN A 349 10.35 -14.66 -4.32
N ALA A 350 9.72 -14.73 -5.49
CA ALA A 350 8.28 -14.50 -5.64
C ALA A 350 7.47 -15.54 -4.88
N ALA A 351 7.84 -16.83 -4.96
CA ALA A 351 7.20 -17.91 -4.22
C ALA A 351 7.36 -17.72 -2.69
N THR A 352 8.56 -17.37 -2.23
CA THR A 352 8.83 -17.10 -0.80
C THR A 352 7.93 -15.97 -0.28
N VAL A 353 7.82 -14.86 -1.02
CA VAL A 353 6.96 -13.75 -0.65
C VAL A 353 5.50 -14.18 -0.58
N ALA A 354 5.01 -14.89 -1.60
CA ALA A 354 3.61 -15.33 -1.64
C ALA A 354 3.27 -16.25 -0.46
N VAL A 355 4.11 -17.25 -0.16
CA VAL A 355 3.92 -18.15 0.98
C VAL A 355 3.91 -17.36 2.30
N MET A 356 4.83 -16.42 2.47
CA MET A 356 4.91 -15.62 3.68
C MET A 356 3.66 -14.74 3.88
N TYR A 357 3.19 -14.05 2.83
CA TYR A 357 1.96 -13.24 2.91
C TYR A 357 0.74 -14.12 3.19
N PHE A 358 0.65 -15.31 2.56
CA PHE A 358 -0.42 -16.25 2.81
C PHE A 358 -0.43 -16.73 4.27
N LEU A 359 0.73 -17.10 4.83
CA LEU A 359 0.82 -17.53 6.23
C LEU A 359 0.44 -16.39 7.20
N LEU A 360 0.94 -15.18 6.98
CA LEU A 360 0.61 -14.02 7.81
C LEU A 360 -0.89 -13.72 7.80
N PHE A 361 -1.49 -13.67 6.61
CA PHE A 361 -2.91 -13.46 6.41
C PHE A 361 -3.75 -14.54 7.12
N PHE A 362 -3.44 -15.81 6.88
CA PHE A 362 -4.26 -16.92 7.36
C PHE A 362 -4.12 -17.14 8.88
N ILE A 363 -2.89 -17.13 9.39
CA ILE A 363 -2.63 -17.27 10.84
C ILE A 363 -3.24 -16.10 11.61
N GLY A 364 -3.04 -14.84 11.13
CA GLY A 364 -3.62 -13.67 11.74
C GLY A 364 -5.15 -13.76 11.82
N GLY A 365 -5.81 -14.20 10.73
CA GLY A 365 -7.25 -14.38 10.68
C GLY A 365 -7.77 -15.43 11.67
N ILE A 366 -7.10 -16.57 11.80
CA ILE A 366 -7.46 -17.61 12.77
C ILE A 366 -7.32 -17.07 14.20
N VAL A 367 -6.21 -16.41 14.54
CA VAL A 367 -5.97 -15.89 15.88
C VAL A 367 -7.03 -14.85 16.26
N ILE A 368 -7.34 -13.89 15.37
CA ILE A 368 -8.39 -12.89 15.61
C ILE A 368 -9.75 -13.55 15.73
N SER A 369 -10.10 -14.50 14.86
CA SER A 369 -11.38 -15.22 14.93
C SER A 369 -11.55 -15.96 16.26
N THR A 370 -10.48 -16.59 16.75
CA THR A 370 -10.50 -17.31 18.03
C THR A 370 -10.58 -16.35 19.22
N ALA A 371 -9.86 -15.23 19.18
CA ALA A 371 -9.82 -14.25 20.26
C ALA A 371 -11.13 -13.46 20.42
N GLU A 372 -11.78 -13.13 19.31
CA GLU A 372 -12.98 -12.29 19.29
C GLU A 372 -14.28 -13.10 19.15
N GLY A 373 -14.21 -14.40 18.85
CA GLY A 373 -15.40 -15.22 18.59
C GLY A 373 -16.16 -14.84 17.30
N LEU A 374 -15.50 -14.17 16.35
CA LEU A 374 -16.09 -13.70 15.11
C LEU A 374 -15.94 -14.73 13.96
N PRO A 375 -16.82 -14.68 12.94
CA PRO A 375 -16.72 -15.56 11.77
C PRO A 375 -15.34 -15.43 11.09
N LEU A 376 -14.71 -16.58 10.78
CA LEU A 376 -13.38 -16.62 10.19
C LEU A 376 -13.30 -15.81 8.87
N SER A 377 -14.33 -15.86 8.03
CA SER A 377 -14.38 -15.10 6.77
C SER A 377 -14.25 -13.58 6.97
N THR A 378 -14.87 -13.05 8.02
CA THR A 378 -14.79 -11.63 8.39
C THR A 378 -13.40 -11.28 8.89
N CYS A 379 -12.82 -12.12 9.74
CA CYS A 379 -11.45 -11.92 10.24
C CYS A 379 -10.39 -12.06 9.14
N LEU A 380 -10.58 -12.96 8.19
CA LEU A 380 -9.73 -13.09 7.01
C LEU A 380 -9.82 -11.84 6.11
N TYR A 381 -10.98 -11.22 5.99
CA TYR A 381 -11.12 -9.96 5.25
C TYR A 381 -10.29 -8.84 5.88
N GLU A 382 -10.35 -8.69 7.21
CA GLU A 382 -9.56 -7.68 7.95
C GLU A 382 -8.06 -7.95 7.86
N THR A 383 -7.63 -9.20 8.03
CA THR A 383 -6.20 -9.54 7.95
C THR A 383 -5.65 -9.44 6.53
N ALA A 384 -6.43 -9.74 5.51
CA ALA A 384 -6.06 -9.49 4.11
C ALA A 384 -5.89 -7.98 3.87
N SER A 385 -6.83 -7.18 4.39
CA SER A 385 -6.76 -5.72 4.32
C SER A 385 -5.53 -5.17 5.05
N ALA A 386 -5.22 -5.67 6.24
CA ALA A 386 -4.07 -5.23 7.02
C ALA A 386 -2.74 -5.61 6.36
N VAL A 387 -2.53 -6.90 6.00
CA VAL A 387 -1.27 -7.35 5.39
C VAL A 387 -1.08 -6.83 3.97
N GLY A 388 -2.20 -6.64 3.25
CA GLY A 388 -2.24 -5.98 1.94
C GLY A 388 -2.04 -4.47 2.02
N THR A 389 -2.13 -3.87 3.23
CA THR A 389 -2.18 -2.42 3.46
C THR A 389 -3.26 -1.74 2.62
N VAL A 390 -4.51 -2.22 2.72
CA VAL A 390 -5.63 -1.81 1.86
C VAL A 390 -6.56 -0.82 2.54
N GLY A 391 -7.00 -1.13 3.78
CA GLY A 391 -7.89 -0.26 4.54
C GLY A 391 -9.38 -0.58 4.44
N LEU A 392 -9.78 -1.51 3.59
CA LEU A 392 -11.17 -1.96 3.54
C LEU A 392 -11.50 -2.80 4.77
N THR A 393 -12.69 -2.58 5.33
CA THR A 393 -13.21 -3.30 6.50
C THR A 393 -14.66 -3.69 6.29
N LEU A 394 -15.08 -4.77 6.94
CA LEU A 394 -16.49 -5.12 7.07
C LEU A 394 -17.14 -4.47 8.30
N GLY A 395 -16.48 -3.45 8.90
CA GLY A 395 -16.98 -2.67 10.02
C GLY A 395 -16.57 -3.20 11.40
N ILE A 396 -15.75 -4.25 11.47
CA ILE A 396 -15.36 -4.83 12.77
C ILE A 396 -14.15 -4.14 13.41
N THR A 397 -13.29 -3.45 12.65
CA THR A 397 -12.03 -2.87 13.13
C THR A 397 -12.17 -2.02 14.40
N PRO A 398 -13.17 -1.10 14.54
CA PRO A 398 -13.32 -0.29 15.73
C PRO A 398 -13.76 -1.07 16.98
N GLN A 399 -14.29 -2.28 16.79
CA GLN A 399 -14.85 -3.12 17.88
C GLN A 399 -13.87 -4.18 18.37
N LEU A 400 -12.72 -4.34 17.67
CA LEU A 400 -11.73 -5.35 18.00
C LEU A 400 -11.02 -5.03 19.33
N GLY A 401 -10.75 -6.07 20.11
CA GLY A 401 -9.95 -5.97 21.33
C GLY A 401 -8.48 -5.60 21.07
N ILE A 402 -7.79 -5.20 22.13
CA ILE A 402 -6.38 -4.72 22.05
C ILE A 402 -5.46 -5.76 21.38
N LEU A 403 -5.64 -7.05 21.69
CA LEU A 403 -4.83 -8.12 21.10
C LEU A 403 -4.98 -8.15 19.58
N SER A 404 -6.21 -8.11 19.09
CA SER A 404 -6.51 -8.12 17.66
C SER A 404 -6.01 -6.86 16.96
N GLN A 405 -6.13 -5.69 17.60
CA GLN A 405 -5.55 -4.44 17.10
C GLN A 405 -4.02 -4.53 16.98
N LEU A 406 -3.32 -5.10 17.97
CA LEU A 406 -1.87 -5.31 17.91
C LEU A 406 -1.45 -6.25 16.78
N ILE A 407 -2.21 -7.31 16.54
CA ILE A 407 -1.98 -8.22 15.40
C ILE A 407 -2.12 -7.45 14.09
N LEU A 408 -3.17 -6.64 13.92
CA LEU A 408 -3.35 -5.83 12.72
C LEU A 408 -2.23 -4.80 12.55
N ILE A 409 -1.75 -4.15 13.63
CA ILE A 409 -0.59 -3.25 13.61
C ILE A 409 0.65 -3.97 13.04
N VAL A 410 0.93 -5.17 13.53
CA VAL A 410 2.07 -5.96 13.04
C VAL A 410 1.87 -6.32 11.56
N LEU A 411 0.68 -6.76 11.16
CA LEU A 411 0.38 -7.11 9.77
C LEU A 411 0.52 -5.92 8.83
N MET A 412 0.00 -4.73 9.20
CA MET A 412 0.16 -3.48 8.44
C MET A 412 1.63 -3.12 8.25
N TYR A 413 2.41 -3.21 9.33
CA TYR A 413 3.84 -2.91 9.31
C TYR A 413 4.61 -3.87 8.40
N LEU A 414 4.36 -5.19 8.51
CA LEU A 414 4.97 -6.22 7.68
C LEU A 414 4.59 -6.05 6.20
N GLY A 415 3.33 -5.71 5.94
CA GLY A 415 2.80 -5.42 4.60
C GLY A 415 3.47 -4.21 3.95
N ARG A 416 3.74 -3.15 4.72
CA ARG A 416 4.36 -1.92 4.22
C ARG A 416 5.84 -2.05 3.97
N VAL A 417 6.59 -2.54 4.94
CA VAL A 417 8.06 -2.68 4.83
C VAL A 417 8.46 -3.70 3.77
N GLY A 418 7.60 -4.69 3.53
CA GLY A 418 7.80 -5.76 2.56
C GLY A 418 8.57 -6.94 3.15
N GLY A 419 8.08 -8.15 2.89
CA GLY A 419 8.57 -9.34 3.53
C GLY A 419 10.04 -9.65 3.31
N LEU A 420 10.54 -9.53 2.08
CA LEU A 420 11.96 -9.76 1.80
C LEU A 420 12.87 -8.74 2.49
N THR A 421 12.44 -7.48 2.62
CA THR A 421 13.18 -6.44 3.33
C THR A 421 13.38 -6.81 4.79
N LEU A 422 12.34 -7.37 5.43
CA LEU A 422 12.41 -7.82 6.82
C LEU A 422 13.32 -9.03 6.98
N VAL A 423 13.19 -10.04 6.10
CA VAL A 423 14.06 -11.21 6.10
C VAL A 423 15.52 -10.78 5.94
N TYR A 424 15.84 -9.91 4.98
CA TYR A 424 17.21 -9.42 4.79
C TYR A 424 17.70 -8.50 5.93
N ALA A 425 16.80 -7.80 6.61
CA ALA A 425 17.16 -7.03 7.80
C ALA A 425 17.48 -7.92 9.00
N ALA A 426 16.78 -9.06 9.15
CA ALA A 426 16.95 -10.02 10.23
C ALA A 426 18.17 -10.93 10.03
N ILE A 427 18.38 -11.40 8.79
CA ILE A 427 19.50 -12.29 8.46
C ILE A 427 20.77 -11.45 8.40
N SER A 428 21.65 -11.63 9.38
CA SER A 428 23.03 -11.14 9.29
C SER A 428 23.75 -11.89 8.17
N ASN A 429 24.62 -11.21 7.39
CA ASN A 429 25.49 -11.83 6.39
C ASN A 429 26.36 -12.95 7.05
N LYS A 430 25.78 -14.12 7.30
CA LYS A 430 26.54 -15.33 7.57
C LYS A 430 27.11 -15.78 6.24
N ASN A 431 28.41 -16.05 6.22
CA ASN A 431 29.17 -16.57 5.09
C ASN A 431 28.33 -17.62 4.34
N GLN A 432 28.02 -17.35 3.07
CA GLN A 432 27.46 -18.38 2.21
C GLN A 432 28.46 -19.51 2.18
N SER A 433 28.07 -20.68 2.63
CA SER A 433 28.88 -21.88 2.49
C SER A 433 29.18 -22.10 1.01
N VAL A 434 30.46 -22.14 0.65
CA VAL A 434 30.90 -22.41 -0.72
C VAL A 434 30.57 -23.87 -1.12
N ALA A 435 30.49 -24.76 -0.13
CA ALA A 435 30.13 -26.15 -0.34
C ALA A 435 28.61 -26.32 -0.49
N LYS A 436 28.17 -26.97 -1.57
CA LYS A 436 26.80 -27.41 -1.77
C LYS A 436 26.61 -28.81 -1.17
N LEU A 437 25.46 -29.04 -0.51
CA LEU A 437 25.06 -30.37 -0.10
C LEU A 437 24.75 -31.26 -1.32
N PRO A 438 24.89 -32.60 -1.20
CA PRO A 438 24.50 -33.54 -2.24
C PRO A 438 23.05 -33.31 -2.67
N LEU A 439 22.79 -33.49 -3.98
CA LEU A 439 21.46 -33.31 -4.57
C LEU A 439 20.65 -34.60 -4.38
N GLU A 440 19.50 -34.52 -3.73
CA GLU A 440 18.49 -35.55 -3.67
C GLU A 440 17.19 -35.04 -4.30
N LYS A 441 16.51 -35.91 -5.06
CA LYS A 441 15.26 -35.55 -5.75
C LYS A 441 14.06 -35.82 -4.85
N ILE A 442 13.19 -34.81 -4.68
CA ILE A 442 11.88 -34.92 -4.06
C ILE A 442 10.85 -34.83 -5.17
N THR A 443 9.89 -35.75 -5.21
CA THR A 443 8.78 -35.74 -6.16
C THR A 443 7.80 -34.67 -5.74
N VAL A 444 7.44 -33.79 -6.67
CA VAL A 444 6.40 -32.78 -6.50
C VAL A 444 5.27 -33.18 -7.46
N GLY A 445 4.06 -33.43 -6.93
CA GLY A 445 2.85 -34.03 -7.50
C GLY A 445 2.51 -33.84 -8.95
#